data_13e70dd538ef5c8e078ab402736bbf8a
#
_entry.id   13e70dd538ef5c8e078ab402736bbf8a
#
_cell.length_a   1.000
_cell.length_b   1.000
_cell.length_c   1.000
_cell.angle_alpha   90.00
_cell.angle_beta   90.00
_cell.angle_gamma   90.00
#
_symmetry.space_group_name_H-M   'P 1'
#
loop_
_entity.id
_entity.type
_entity.pdbx_description
1 polymer ?
#
loop_
_entity_poly.entity_id
_entity_poly.type
_entity_poly.pdbx_seq_one_letter_code
_entity_poly.pdbx_strand_id
1 'polypeptide(L)'
;GDKALKVKAKIIGEAANGPLTPKADEIFIKKGVLVVPDMYLNAGGVTVSYFEWLKNLSHVRYGRMEKRFTENQNRSILAQMEDLTGKTVNEREREIIMHGPNEADLVYSGLEETMMGATKEIVEAWKSNPDIPDMRTAAYVVAINKVGTSYAELGIFP
;
A
#
# COMPACT_ATOMS: atom_id res chain seq x y z
N GLY A 1 27.51 -2.70 12.38
CA GLY A 1 27.18 -3.33 13.66
C GLY A 1 27.27 -2.38 14.85
N ASP A 2 28.41 -1.72 15.07
CA ASP A 2 28.69 -0.98 16.32
C ASP A 2 27.76 0.22 16.56
N LYS A 3 27.25 0.84 15.50
CA LYS A 3 26.26 1.92 15.59
C LYS A 3 24.88 1.40 16.05
N ALA A 4 24.53 0.15 15.75
CA ALA A 4 23.27 -0.45 16.15
C ALA A 4 23.09 -0.52 17.68
N LEU A 5 24.19 -0.69 18.42
CA LEU A 5 24.17 -0.70 19.89
C LEU A 5 23.69 0.65 20.47
N LYS A 6 23.97 1.77 19.79
CA LYS A 6 23.63 3.11 20.24
C LYS A 6 22.21 3.57 19.85
N VAL A 7 21.54 2.83 18.99
CA VAL A 7 20.18 3.17 18.54
C VAL A 7 19.20 3.01 19.69
N LYS A 8 18.36 4.04 19.91
CA LYS A 8 17.34 4.07 20.97
C LYS A 8 15.92 3.86 20.44
N ALA A 9 15.78 3.74 19.11
CA ALA A 9 14.47 3.52 18.48
C ALA A 9 13.88 2.18 18.91
N LYS A 10 12.56 2.14 19.06
CA LYS A 10 11.80 0.90 19.32
C LYS A 10 11.36 0.22 18.03
N ILE A 11 11.24 0.99 16.96
CA ILE A 11 10.85 0.53 15.63
C ILE A 11 11.82 1.12 14.61
N ILE A 12 12.27 0.30 13.68
CA ILE A 12 13.11 0.68 12.54
C ILE A 12 12.38 0.28 11.27
N GLY A 13 12.18 1.25 10.37
CA GLY A 13 11.64 1.01 9.03
C GLY A 13 12.75 1.06 8.00
N GLU A 14 12.90 0.00 7.22
CA GLU A 14 13.90 -0.09 6.14
C GLU A 14 13.29 0.40 4.82
N ALA A 15 13.39 1.69 4.55
CA ALA A 15 12.87 2.29 3.32
C ALA A 15 13.86 2.25 2.13
N ALA A 16 14.99 1.57 2.28
CA ALA A 16 16.00 1.37 1.25
C ALA A 16 16.34 -0.12 1.12
N ASN A 17 16.94 -0.52 0.00
CA ASN A 17 17.32 -1.92 -0.22
C ASN A 17 18.55 -2.31 0.62
N GLY A 18 18.39 -3.28 1.49
CA GLY A 18 19.46 -3.85 2.33
C GLY A 18 20.19 -2.82 3.23
N PRO A 19 19.49 -1.91 3.94
CA PRO A 19 20.16 -0.86 4.69
C PRO A 19 20.84 -1.37 5.97
N LEU A 20 20.38 -2.50 6.49
CA LEU A 20 20.96 -3.13 7.68
C LEU A 20 21.90 -4.26 7.29
N THR A 21 23.05 -4.32 7.98
CA THR A 21 23.92 -5.50 7.90
C THR A 21 23.34 -6.63 8.77
N PRO A 22 23.59 -7.92 8.46
CA PRO A 22 23.12 -9.05 9.27
C PRO A 22 23.47 -8.89 10.76
N LYS A 23 24.71 -8.44 11.05
CA LYS A 23 25.14 -8.16 12.42
C LYS A 23 24.32 -7.07 13.11
N ALA A 24 23.88 -6.05 12.39
CA ALA A 24 23.02 -5.01 12.96
C ALA A 24 21.61 -5.54 13.24
N ASP A 25 21.07 -6.33 12.34
CA ASP A 25 19.76 -6.97 12.47
C ASP A 25 19.71 -7.89 13.71
N GLU A 26 20.71 -8.76 13.89
CA GLU A 26 20.84 -9.59 15.11
C GLU A 26 20.87 -8.77 16.39
N ILE A 27 21.55 -7.62 16.40
CA ILE A 27 21.60 -6.72 17.54
C ILE A 27 20.22 -6.13 17.83
N PHE A 28 19.47 -5.73 16.80
CA PHE A 28 18.12 -5.18 16.98
C PHE A 28 17.14 -6.22 17.48
N ILE A 29 17.18 -7.45 16.95
CA ILE A 29 16.38 -8.57 17.45
C ILE A 29 16.66 -8.81 18.93
N LYS A 30 17.94 -8.91 19.34
CA LYS A 30 18.34 -9.08 20.75
C LYS A 30 17.90 -7.95 21.66
N LYS A 31 17.79 -6.73 21.13
CA LYS A 31 17.29 -5.53 21.86
C LYS A 31 15.76 -5.44 21.89
N GLY A 32 15.02 -6.34 21.23
CA GLY A 32 13.58 -6.28 21.13
C GLY A 32 13.10 -5.10 20.26
N VAL A 33 13.93 -4.62 19.33
CA VAL A 33 13.55 -3.56 18.37
C VAL A 33 12.81 -4.22 17.22
N LEU A 34 11.61 -3.71 16.92
CA LEU A 34 10.87 -4.14 15.73
C LEU A 34 11.52 -3.59 14.47
N VAL A 35 11.97 -4.48 13.59
CA VAL A 35 12.46 -4.10 12.26
C VAL A 35 11.37 -4.40 11.24
N VAL A 36 10.86 -3.35 10.59
CA VAL A 36 9.96 -3.47 9.44
C VAL A 36 10.84 -3.63 8.20
N PRO A 37 10.84 -4.81 7.56
CA PRO A 37 11.86 -5.17 6.58
C PRO A 37 11.70 -4.39 5.27
N ASP A 38 12.83 -4.20 4.59
CA ASP A 38 12.94 -3.48 3.33
C ASP A 38 12.04 -4.05 2.24
N MET A 39 12.05 -5.37 2.04
CA MET A 39 11.23 -6.04 1.03
C MET A 39 9.72 -5.78 1.15
N TYR A 40 9.27 -5.33 2.31
CA TYR A 40 7.90 -4.89 2.54
C TYR A 40 7.78 -3.37 2.47
N LEU A 41 8.57 -2.64 3.26
CA LEU A 41 8.38 -1.20 3.44
C LEU A 41 8.70 -0.40 2.17
N ASN A 42 9.73 -0.80 1.41
CA ASN A 42 10.10 -0.11 0.17
C ASN A 42 9.21 -0.50 -1.03
N ALA A 43 8.38 -1.53 -0.89
CA ALA A 43 7.50 -2.01 -1.97
C ALA A 43 6.44 -0.98 -2.41
N GLY A 44 6.13 0.01 -1.59
CA GLY A 44 5.17 1.06 -1.93
C GLY A 44 5.53 1.81 -3.21
N GLY A 45 6.81 2.11 -3.44
CA GLY A 45 7.26 2.79 -4.65
C GLY A 45 7.01 1.99 -5.92
N VAL A 46 7.34 0.70 -5.92
CA VAL A 46 7.10 -0.18 -7.08
C VAL A 46 5.61 -0.46 -7.29
N THR A 47 4.83 -0.52 -6.24
CA THR A 47 3.36 -0.67 -6.32
C THR A 47 2.73 0.50 -7.07
N VAL A 48 3.13 1.74 -6.76
CA VAL A 48 2.68 2.93 -7.49
C VAL A 48 3.13 2.89 -8.95
N SER A 49 4.36 2.49 -9.23
CA SER A 49 4.87 2.31 -10.61
C SER A 49 4.08 1.25 -11.38
N TYR A 50 3.64 0.19 -10.72
CA TYR A 50 2.78 -0.83 -11.32
C TYR A 50 1.40 -0.28 -11.69
N PHE A 51 0.79 0.56 -10.85
CA PHE A 51 -0.47 1.23 -11.19
C PHE A 51 -0.32 2.17 -12.38
N GLU A 52 0.79 2.90 -12.46
CA GLU A 52 1.10 3.75 -13.60
C GLU A 52 1.26 2.92 -14.89
N TRP A 53 1.95 1.79 -14.81
CA TRP A 53 2.10 0.87 -15.95
C TRP A 53 0.75 0.31 -16.41
N LEU A 54 -0.11 -0.17 -15.49
CA LEU A 54 -1.46 -0.64 -15.83
C LEU A 54 -2.29 0.45 -16.51
N LYS A 55 -2.22 1.69 -16.02
CA LYS A 55 -2.87 2.83 -16.63
C LYS A 55 -2.38 3.06 -18.07
N ASN A 56 -1.07 2.96 -18.28
CA ASN A 56 -0.49 3.16 -19.61
C ASN A 56 -0.87 2.03 -20.59
N LEU A 57 -0.98 0.78 -20.11
CA LEU A 57 -1.43 -0.36 -20.92
C LEU A 57 -2.90 -0.27 -21.31
N SER A 58 -3.73 0.27 -20.44
CA SER A 58 -5.18 0.29 -20.69
C SER A 58 -5.59 1.15 -21.88
N HIS A 59 -4.72 2.01 -22.41
CA HIS A 59 -4.91 2.91 -23.57
C HIS A 59 -6.29 3.59 -23.65
N VAL A 60 -7.23 3.21 -22.83
CA VAL A 60 -8.62 3.59 -22.87
C VAL A 60 -8.88 4.63 -21.80
N ARG A 61 -9.21 5.84 -22.24
CA ARG A 61 -9.60 6.94 -21.36
C ARG A 61 -11.07 6.79 -20.88
N TYR A 62 -11.50 5.58 -20.54
CA TYR A 62 -12.86 5.37 -20.03
C TYR A 62 -13.16 6.28 -18.83
N GLY A 63 -12.19 6.51 -17.96
CA GLY A 63 -12.35 7.40 -16.82
C GLY A 63 -12.74 8.85 -17.18
N ARG A 64 -12.45 9.34 -18.38
CA ARG A 64 -12.91 10.70 -18.79
C ARG A 64 -14.38 10.75 -19.15
N MET A 65 -14.92 9.71 -19.77
CA MET A 65 -16.34 9.67 -20.13
C MET A 65 -17.19 9.46 -18.87
N GLU A 66 -16.78 8.54 -18.04
CA GLU A 66 -17.45 8.23 -16.79
C GLU A 66 -17.36 9.41 -15.79
N LYS A 67 -16.20 10.06 -15.70
CA LYS A 67 -15.99 11.25 -14.86
C LYS A 67 -16.96 12.36 -15.20
N ARG A 68 -17.13 12.69 -16.49
CA ARG A 68 -18.05 13.75 -16.92
C ARG A 68 -19.51 13.43 -16.60
N PHE A 69 -19.88 12.16 -16.70
CA PHE A 69 -21.22 11.69 -16.32
C PHE A 69 -21.44 11.80 -14.81
N THR A 70 -20.48 11.34 -14.03
CA THR A 70 -20.50 11.43 -12.56
C THR A 70 -20.54 12.87 -12.07
N GLU A 71 -19.75 13.77 -12.65
CA GLU A 71 -19.77 15.21 -12.34
C GLU A 71 -21.16 15.83 -12.60
N ASN A 72 -21.80 15.49 -13.72
CA ASN A 72 -23.14 15.97 -14.03
C ASN A 72 -24.20 15.42 -13.05
N GLN A 73 -24.07 14.14 -12.67
CA GLN A 73 -24.94 13.50 -11.70
C GLN A 73 -24.78 14.13 -10.31
N ASN A 74 -23.56 14.31 -9.85
CA ASN A 74 -23.27 14.96 -8.58
C ASN A 74 -23.77 16.40 -8.53
N ARG A 75 -23.60 17.15 -9.62
CA ARG A 75 -24.15 18.52 -9.75
C ARG A 75 -25.66 18.53 -9.60
N SER A 76 -26.34 17.60 -10.24
CA SER A 76 -27.79 17.50 -10.18
C SER A 76 -28.29 17.15 -8.79
N ILE A 77 -27.64 16.19 -8.12
CA ILE A 77 -27.95 15.78 -6.76
C ILE A 77 -27.74 16.96 -5.78
N LEU A 78 -26.59 17.63 -5.90
CA LEU A 78 -26.26 18.76 -5.03
C LEU A 78 -27.27 19.90 -5.17
N ALA A 79 -27.66 20.24 -6.39
CA ALA A 79 -28.67 21.26 -6.66
C ALA A 79 -30.02 20.90 -6.03
N GLN A 80 -30.46 19.65 -6.11
CA GLN A 80 -31.69 19.18 -5.48
C GLN A 80 -31.60 19.23 -3.94
N MET A 81 -30.45 18.87 -3.38
CA MET A 81 -30.25 18.96 -1.92
C MET A 81 -30.27 20.39 -1.42
N GLU A 82 -29.69 21.34 -2.14
CA GLU A 82 -29.73 22.77 -1.82
C GLU A 82 -31.14 23.32 -1.89
N ASP A 83 -31.90 22.94 -2.92
CA ASP A 83 -33.30 23.35 -3.10
C ASP A 83 -34.20 22.82 -1.97
N LEU A 84 -34.07 21.54 -1.62
CA LEU A 84 -34.85 20.90 -0.57
C LEU A 84 -34.52 21.40 0.84
N THR A 85 -33.26 21.74 1.10
CA THR A 85 -32.81 22.12 2.45
C THR A 85 -32.80 23.63 2.67
N GLY A 86 -32.82 24.42 1.62
CA GLY A 86 -32.63 25.87 1.66
C GLY A 86 -31.23 26.30 2.10
N LYS A 87 -30.27 25.38 2.14
CA LYS A 87 -28.88 25.64 2.54
C LYS A 87 -27.97 25.48 1.32
N THR A 88 -26.98 26.34 1.20
CA THR A 88 -25.95 26.28 0.17
C THR A 88 -24.67 25.65 0.74
N VAL A 89 -24.04 24.79 -0.06
CA VAL A 89 -22.73 24.20 0.26
C VAL A 89 -21.65 25.23 -0.11
N ASN A 90 -20.61 25.34 0.72
CA ASN A 90 -19.48 26.22 0.40
C ASN A 90 -18.73 25.74 -0.85
N GLU A 91 -18.03 26.65 -1.55
CA GLU A 91 -17.40 26.37 -2.83
C GLU A 91 -16.38 25.24 -2.77
N ARG A 92 -15.60 25.14 -1.68
CA ARG A 92 -14.61 24.09 -1.50
C ARG A 92 -15.25 22.70 -1.39
N GLU A 93 -16.32 22.59 -0.62
CA GLU A 93 -17.06 21.33 -0.47
C GLU A 93 -17.80 20.97 -1.76
N ARG A 94 -18.33 21.99 -2.46
CA ARG A 94 -18.95 21.83 -3.78
C ARG A 94 -17.98 21.23 -4.78
N GLU A 95 -16.76 21.74 -4.87
CA GLU A 95 -15.72 21.22 -5.75
C GLU A 95 -15.38 19.75 -5.43
N ILE A 96 -15.20 19.40 -4.16
CA ILE A 96 -14.92 18.03 -3.71
C ILE A 96 -16.07 17.10 -4.11
N ILE A 97 -17.31 17.48 -3.86
CA ILE A 97 -18.49 16.67 -4.19
C ILE A 97 -18.61 16.49 -5.70
N MET A 98 -18.42 17.56 -6.48
CA MET A 98 -18.62 17.52 -7.93
C MET A 98 -17.56 16.69 -8.65
N HIS A 99 -16.29 16.87 -8.31
CA HIS A 99 -15.20 16.26 -9.06
C HIS A 99 -14.87 14.82 -8.61
N GLY A 100 -15.30 14.42 -7.41
CA GLY A 100 -14.97 13.12 -6.84
C GLY A 100 -13.47 12.93 -6.64
N PRO A 101 -12.99 11.68 -6.45
CA PRO A 101 -11.58 11.41 -6.26
C PRO A 101 -10.76 11.73 -7.51
N ASN A 102 -9.63 12.35 -7.31
CA ASN A 102 -8.65 12.56 -8.36
C ASN A 102 -7.76 11.32 -8.55
N GLU A 103 -6.87 11.35 -9.54
CA GLU A 103 -5.97 10.22 -9.83
C GLU A 103 -5.04 9.88 -8.65
N ALA A 104 -4.55 10.88 -7.94
CA ALA A 104 -3.70 10.67 -6.77
C ALA A 104 -4.48 9.99 -5.64
N ASP A 105 -5.73 10.37 -5.42
CA ASP A 105 -6.60 9.74 -4.42
C ASP A 105 -6.81 8.25 -4.71
N LEU A 106 -7.01 7.89 -5.97
CA LEU A 106 -7.15 6.48 -6.39
C LEU A 106 -5.85 5.69 -6.19
N VAL A 107 -4.71 6.30 -6.54
CA VAL A 107 -3.40 5.67 -6.33
C VAL A 107 -3.11 5.48 -4.85
N TYR A 108 -3.37 6.49 -4.02
CA TYR A 108 -3.20 6.38 -2.57
C TYR A 108 -4.11 5.31 -1.96
N SER A 109 -5.38 5.26 -2.37
CA SER A 109 -6.31 4.24 -1.90
C SER A 109 -5.86 2.82 -2.28
N GLY A 110 -5.45 2.61 -3.53
CA GLY A 110 -4.92 1.32 -3.98
C GLY A 110 -3.61 0.92 -3.29
N LEU A 111 -2.73 1.91 -3.04
CA LEU A 111 -1.50 1.68 -2.30
C LEU A 111 -1.79 1.28 -0.84
N GLU A 112 -2.68 1.99 -0.17
CA GLU A 112 -3.08 1.70 1.20
C GLU A 112 -3.67 0.29 1.31
N GLU A 113 -4.61 -0.08 0.44
CA GLU A 113 -5.21 -1.42 0.41
C GLU A 113 -4.15 -2.52 0.22
N THR A 114 -3.23 -2.33 -0.75
CA THR A 114 -2.16 -3.29 -1.04
C THR A 114 -1.21 -3.46 0.15
N MET A 115 -0.78 -2.35 0.74
CA MET A 115 0.16 -2.38 1.87
C MET A 115 -0.50 -2.93 3.14
N MET A 116 -1.74 -2.58 3.42
CA MET A 116 -2.49 -3.13 4.56
C MET A 116 -2.74 -4.63 4.41
N GLY A 117 -3.12 -5.09 3.21
CA GLY A 117 -3.27 -6.52 2.91
C GLY A 117 -1.98 -7.30 3.16
N ALA A 118 -0.86 -6.81 2.62
CA ALA A 118 0.45 -7.41 2.83
C ALA A 118 0.88 -7.41 4.31
N THR A 119 0.60 -6.31 5.03
CA THR A 119 0.88 -6.24 6.48
C THR A 119 0.14 -7.34 7.24
N LYS A 120 -1.14 -7.52 6.95
CA LYS A 120 -1.98 -8.52 7.61
C LYS A 120 -1.43 -9.92 7.40
N GLU A 121 -1.12 -10.28 6.16
CA GLU A 121 -0.55 -11.60 5.84
C GLU A 121 0.79 -11.85 6.53
N ILE A 122 1.69 -10.87 6.54
CA ILE A 122 3.00 -10.98 7.19
C ILE A 122 2.86 -11.15 8.71
N VAL A 123 1.98 -10.34 9.33
CA VAL A 123 1.74 -10.42 10.78
C VAL A 123 1.05 -11.71 11.16
N GLU A 124 0.12 -12.20 10.35
CA GLU A 124 -0.53 -13.51 10.57
C GLU A 124 0.49 -14.65 10.46
N ALA A 125 1.35 -14.66 9.45
CA ALA A 125 2.41 -15.65 9.30
C ALA A 125 3.38 -15.63 10.50
N TRP A 126 3.76 -14.42 10.95
CA TRP A 126 4.66 -14.27 12.10
C TRP A 126 4.05 -14.80 13.41
N LYS A 127 2.77 -14.47 13.66
CA LYS A 127 2.10 -14.83 14.91
C LYS A 127 1.64 -16.28 14.97
N SER A 128 1.33 -16.87 13.81
CA SER A 128 0.80 -18.25 13.74
C SER A 128 1.88 -19.33 13.81
N ASN A 129 3.13 -18.99 13.55
CA ASN A 129 4.23 -19.96 13.54
C ASN A 129 5.36 -19.52 14.50
N PRO A 130 5.57 -20.24 15.61
CA PRO A 130 6.60 -19.92 16.59
C PRO A 130 8.04 -20.09 16.05
N ASP A 131 8.21 -20.80 14.93
CA ASP A 131 9.52 -20.95 14.28
C ASP A 131 9.94 -19.73 13.46
N ILE A 132 9.03 -18.76 13.28
CA ILE A 132 9.31 -17.50 12.59
C ILE A 132 9.78 -16.45 13.62
N PRO A 133 11.08 -16.13 13.66
CA PRO A 133 11.65 -15.32 14.75
C PRO A 133 11.33 -13.81 14.63
N ASP A 134 11.07 -13.31 13.43
CA ASP A 134 10.95 -11.89 13.15
C ASP A 134 10.08 -11.60 11.91
N MET A 135 9.75 -10.31 11.74
CA MET A 135 8.91 -9.85 10.63
C MET A 135 9.57 -10.02 9.25
N ARG A 136 10.90 -9.97 9.18
CA ARG A 136 11.65 -10.19 7.92
C ARG A 136 11.48 -11.63 7.45
N THR A 137 11.68 -12.59 8.34
CA THR A 137 11.48 -14.03 8.03
C THR A 137 10.03 -14.28 7.61
N ALA A 138 9.05 -13.69 8.31
CA ALA A 138 7.64 -13.79 7.93
C ALA A 138 7.39 -13.25 6.53
N ALA A 139 7.94 -12.10 6.19
CA ALA A 139 7.79 -11.49 4.87
C ALA A 139 8.38 -12.39 3.76
N TYR A 140 9.54 -13.00 4.00
CA TYR A 140 10.10 -14.00 3.07
C TYR A 140 9.22 -15.23 2.93
N VAL A 141 8.69 -15.78 4.01
CA VAL A 141 7.80 -16.94 3.97
C VAL A 141 6.56 -16.64 3.14
N VAL A 142 5.91 -15.50 3.38
CA VAL A 142 4.73 -15.08 2.59
C VAL A 142 5.07 -14.92 1.11
N ALA A 143 6.17 -14.25 0.79
CA ALA A 143 6.58 -14.02 -0.60
C ALA A 143 6.94 -15.31 -1.34
N ILE A 144 7.72 -16.18 -0.70
CA ILE A 144 8.13 -17.47 -1.28
C ILE A 144 6.91 -18.38 -1.50
N ASN A 145 5.97 -18.41 -0.56
CA ASN A 145 4.76 -19.19 -0.71
C ASN A 145 3.90 -18.70 -1.89
N LYS A 146 3.74 -17.39 -2.05
CA LYS A 146 3.00 -16.81 -3.19
C LYS A 146 3.65 -17.20 -4.52
N VAL A 147 4.96 -17.07 -4.63
CA VAL A 147 5.70 -17.46 -5.85
C VAL A 147 5.60 -18.97 -6.06
N GLY A 148 5.82 -19.77 -5.02
CA GLY A 148 5.75 -21.23 -5.09
C GLY A 148 4.36 -21.74 -5.51
N THR A 149 3.29 -21.14 -4.96
CA THR A 149 1.91 -21.46 -5.37
C THR A 149 1.68 -21.14 -6.85
N SER A 150 2.11 -19.96 -7.30
CA SER A 150 1.99 -19.58 -8.70
C SER A 150 2.71 -20.58 -9.64
N TYR A 151 3.92 -21.01 -9.29
CA TYR A 151 4.63 -22.03 -10.06
C TYR A 151 3.94 -23.41 -10.04
N ALA A 152 3.36 -23.79 -8.91
CA ALA A 152 2.64 -25.05 -8.79
C ALA A 152 1.34 -25.07 -9.62
N GLU A 153 0.62 -23.93 -9.67
CA GLU A 153 -0.67 -23.82 -10.36
C GLU A 153 -0.52 -23.55 -11.86
N LEU A 154 0.43 -22.68 -12.25
CA LEU A 154 0.59 -22.23 -13.63
C LEU A 154 1.68 -22.98 -14.39
N GLY A 155 2.55 -23.71 -13.70
CA GLY A 155 3.73 -24.33 -14.27
C GLY A 155 4.85 -23.32 -14.55
N ILE A 156 6.02 -23.84 -14.94
CA ILE A 156 7.15 -23.03 -15.40
C ILE A 156 7.10 -23.03 -16.92
N PHE A 157 6.79 -21.90 -17.50
CA PHE A 157 6.87 -21.72 -18.95
C PHE A 157 8.30 -21.31 -19.33
N PRO A 158 8.93 -21.98 -20.31
CA PRO A 158 10.24 -21.61 -20.81
C PRO A 158 10.21 -20.26 -21.56
#